data_252cd95de86eaad2e02442184d0c2764
#
_entry.id   252cd95de86eaad2e02442184d0c2764
#
_cell.length_a   1.000
_cell.length_b   1.000
_cell.length_c   1.000
_cell.angle_alpha   90.00
_cell.angle_beta   90.00
_cell.angle_gamma   90.00
#
_symmetry.space_group_name_H-M   'P 1'
#
loop_
_entity.id
_entity.type
_entity.pdbx_description
1 polymer ?
#
loop_
_entity_poly.entity_id
_entity_poly.type
_entity_poly.pdbx_seq_one_letter_code
_entity_poly.pdbx_strand_id
1 'polypeptide(L)'
;MNAYTYQAALLCEHCAEDIRDHLHPDVLADADKNGHSDIAPQGPYSDGGGEADCPQHCDICGLFLENPLTDAGYAYVREMASDKSSHTSVINEWKAFYEI
;
A
#
# COMPACT_ATOMS: atom_id res chain seq x y z
N MET A 1 3.76 -6.85 5.36
CA MET A 1 4.20 -5.43 5.40
C MET A 1 3.03 -4.57 5.82
N ASN A 2 3.26 -3.61 6.70
CA ASN A 2 2.19 -2.74 7.19
C ASN A 2 1.91 -1.59 6.22
N ALA A 3 0.64 -1.19 6.14
CA ALA A 3 0.20 -0.05 5.35
C ALA A 3 -0.66 0.88 6.19
N TYR A 4 -0.76 2.12 5.77
CA TYR A 4 -1.58 3.15 6.42
C TYR A 4 -2.52 3.78 5.39
N THR A 5 -3.68 4.23 5.86
CA THR A 5 -4.61 5.00 5.03
C THR A 5 -4.47 6.49 5.35
N TYR A 6 -4.44 7.32 4.30
CA TYR A 6 -4.34 8.77 4.43
C TYR A 6 -4.90 9.44 3.19
N GLN A 7 -5.92 10.28 3.37
CA GLN A 7 -6.56 11.03 2.28
C GLN A 7 -6.92 10.13 1.08
N ALA A 8 -7.61 9.02 1.37
CA ALA A 8 -8.02 8.02 0.39
C ALA A 8 -6.88 7.31 -0.35
N ALA A 9 -5.66 7.37 0.19
CA ALA A 9 -4.47 6.71 -0.36
C ALA A 9 -3.93 5.66 0.60
N LEU A 10 -3.13 4.72 0.06
CA LEU A 10 -2.34 3.79 0.86
C LEU A 10 -0.91 4.28 0.94
N LEU A 11 -0.32 4.22 2.12
CA LEU A 11 1.06 4.61 2.37
C LEU A 11 1.82 3.48 3.03
N CYS A 12 3.13 3.37 2.75
CA CYS A 12 4.00 2.50 3.52
C CYS A 12 4.23 3.10 4.92
N GLU A 13 4.72 2.28 5.82
CA GLU A 13 4.96 2.68 7.22
C GLU A 13 5.90 3.88 7.31
N HIS A 14 6.99 3.88 6.53
CA HIS A 14 7.95 4.97 6.53
C HIS A 14 7.34 6.31 6.12
N CYS A 15 6.58 6.34 5.02
CA CYS A 15 5.94 7.57 4.55
C CYS A 15 4.86 8.04 5.51
N ALA A 16 4.09 7.12 6.09
CA ALA A 16 3.07 7.46 7.08
C ALA A 16 3.67 8.04 8.35
N GLU A 17 4.73 7.43 8.88
CA GLU A 17 5.41 7.93 10.07
C GLU A 17 6.03 9.30 9.84
N ASP A 18 6.61 9.52 8.66
CA ASP A 18 7.18 10.81 8.30
C ASP A 18 6.13 11.92 8.33
N ILE A 19 4.94 11.67 7.78
CA ILE A 19 3.83 12.63 7.84
C ILE A 19 3.40 12.86 9.28
N ARG A 20 3.21 11.79 10.06
CA ARG A 20 2.77 11.90 11.45
C ARG A 20 3.76 12.70 12.30
N ASP A 21 5.06 12.53 12.07
CA ASP A 21 6.11 13.24 12.81
C ASP A 21 6.09 14.75 12.56
N HIS A 22 5.52 15.19 11.44
CA HIS A 22 5.40 16.62 11.08
C HIS A 22 4.06 17.24 11.50
N LEU A 23 3.15 16.46 12.09
CA LEU A 23 1.88 16.97 12.59
C LEU A 23 1.96 17.32 14.06
N HIS A 24 1.20 18.35 14.46
CA HIS A 24 1.13 18.75 15.88
C HIS A 24 0.53 17.60 16.71
N PRO A 25 1.07 17.33 17.94
CA PRO A 25 0.56 16.25 18.79
C PRO A 25 -0.94 16.30 19.07
N ASP A 26 -1.52 17.48 19.19
CA ASP A 26 -2.96 17.62 19.42
C ASP A 26 -3.78 17.22 18.20
N VAL A 27 -3.27 17.49 17.00
CA VAL A 27 -3.88 17.08 15.73
C VAL A 27 -3.84 15.55 15.61
N LEU A 28 -2.70 14.94 15.94
CA LEU A 28 -2.56 13.48 15.92
C LEU A 28 -3.52 12.82 16.93
N ALA A 29 -3.58 13.34 18.15
CA ALA A 29 -4.45 12.78 19.19
C ALA A 29 -5.92 12.83 18.78
N ASP A 30 -6.37 13.95 18.21
CA ASP A 30 -7.74 14.10 17.73
C ASP A 30 -8.04 13.15 16.57
N ALA A 31 -7.13 13.09 15.59
CA ALA A 31 -7.30 12.19 14.43
C ALA A 31 -7.34 10.73 14.86
N ASP A 32 -6.46 10.31 15.76
CA ASP A 32 -6.38 8.93 16.23
C ASP A 32 -7.60 8.55 17.07
N LYS A 33 -8.10 9.46 17.87
CA LYS A 33 -9.30 9.24 18.69
C LYS A 33 -10.53 8.98 17.83
N ASN A 34 -10.65 9.67 16.71
CA ASN A 34 -11.83 9.63 15.85
C ASN A 34 -11.63 8.81 14.57
N GLY A 35 -10.42 8.28 14.33
CA GLY A 35 -10.10 7.51 13.14
C GLY A 35 -10.10 8.35 11.86
N HIS A 36 -9.70 9.63 11.95
CA HIS A 36 -9.75 10.57 10.82
C HIS A 36 -8.54 10.44 9.91
N SER A 37 -8.63 9.55 8.92
CA SER A 37 -7.56 9.36 7.93
C SER A 37 -7.36 10.56 7.00
N ASP A 38 -8.31 11.48 6.93
CA ASP A 38 -8.17 12.72 6.16
C ASP A 38 -7.23 13.73 6.83
N ILE A 39 -7.05 13.60 8.14
CA ILE A 39 -6.25 14.53 8.95
C ILE A 39 -4.86 13.98 9.22
N ALA A 40 -4.76 12.68 9.52
CA ALA A 40 -3.50 12.01 9.79
C ALA A 40 -3.55 10.56 9.32
N PRO A 41 -2.40 9.99 8.88
CA PRO A 41 -2.35 8.58 8.49
C PRO A 41 -2.84 7.67 9.62
N GLN A 42 -3.71 6.73 9.28
CA GLN A 42 -4.28 5.75 10.22
C GLN A 42 -3.81 4.34 9.87
N GLY A 43 -3.55 3.55 10.87
CA GLY A 43 -3.03 2.18 10.77
C GLY A 43 -2.27 1.81 12.03
N PRO A 44 -1.39 0.81 11.98
CA PRO A 44 -1.02 0.00 10.81
C PRO A 44 -2.06 -1.05 10.45
N TYR A 45 -2.21 -1.29 9.16
CA TYR A 45 -2.99 -2.41 8.63
C TYR A 45 -2.02 -3.46 8.10
N SER A 46 -2.13 -4.69 8.57
CA SER A 46 -1.25 -5.79 8.16
C SER A 46 -1.48 -6.18 6.69
N ASP A 47 -0.57 -6.97 6.13
CA ASP A 47 -0.66 -7.52 4.78
C ASP A 47 -0.83 -6.45 3.70
N GLY A 48 -0.09 -5.35 3.84
CA GLY A 48 -0.10 -4.28 2.84
C GLY A 48 -1.45 -3.59 2.68
N GLY A 49 -2.28 -3.64 3.72
CA GLY A 49 -3.64 -3.08 3.68
C GLY A 49 -4.72 -4.11 3.40
N GLY A 50 -4.35 -5.38 3.16
CA GLY A 50 -5.27 -6.48 2.96
C GLY A 50 -5.43 -6.93 1.52
N GLU A 51 -6.27 -7.93 1.31
CA GLU A 51 -6.51 -8.55 0.00
C GLU A 51 -7.11 -7.55 -0.99
N ALA A 52 -6.60 -7.54 -2.21
CA ALA A 52 -7.06 -6.64 -3.26
C ALA A 52 -7.00 -7.29 -4.64
N ASP A 53 -7.65 -6.68 -5.62
CA ASP A 53 -7.71 -7.17 -7.00
C ASP A 53 -6.47 -6.79 -7.83
N CYS A 54 -5.49 -6.13 -7.20
CA CYS A 54 -4.22 -5.78 -7.84
C CYS A 54 -3.16 -5.56 -6.75
N PRO A 55 -1.86 -5.64 -7.12
CA PRO A 55 -0.80 -5.26 -6.20
C PRO A 55 -0.92 -3.78 -5.79
N GLN A 56 -0.69 -3.50 -4.51
CA GLN A 56 -0.77 -2.14 -3.97
C GLN A 56 0.63 -1.60 -3.70
N HIS A 57 0.78 -0.31 -3.95
CA HIS A 57 2.03 0.42 -3.75
C HIS A 57 1.77 1.67 -2.92
N CYS A 58 2.79 2.11 -2.19
CA CYS A 58 2.72 3.39 -1.49
C CYS A 58 2.53 4.52 -2.51
N ASP A 59 1.51 5.35 -2.31
CA ASP A 59 1.19 6.45 -3.23
C ASP A 59 2.23 7.58 -3.21
N ILE A 60 3.12 7.60 -2.23
CA ILE A 60 4.17 8.62 -2.14
C ILE A 60 5.48 8.13 -2.73
N CYS A 61 5.99 6.99 -2.26
CA CYS A 61 7.32 6.51 -2.65
C CYS A 61 7.31 5.33 -3.63
N GLY A 62 6.15 4.74 -3.91
CA GLY A 62 6.02 3.64 -4.85
C GLY A 62 6.40 2.26 -4.29
N LEU A 63 6.73 2.17 -2.99
CA LEU A 63 7.09 0.89 -2.39
C LEU A 63 5.98 -0.13 -2.55
N PHE A 64 6.31 -1.33 -3.05
CA PHE A 64 5.36 -2.43 -3.14
C PHE A 64 4.98 -2.89 -1.72
N LEU A 65 3.68 -2.91 -1.42
CA LEU A 65 3.17 -3.21 -0.07
C LEU A 65 2.98 -4.70 0.20
N GLU A 66 3.23 -5.55 -0.79
CA GLU A 66 3.20 -7.01 -0.65
C GLU A 66 1.86 -7.51 -0.11
N ASN A 67 0.76 -6.93 -0.60
CA ASN A 67 -0.59 -7.33 -0.21
C ASN A 67 -0.99 -8.65 -0.86
N PRO A 68 -1.84 -9.48 -0.19
CA PRO A 68 -2.42 -10.65 -0.84
C PRO A 68 -3.38 -10.25 -1.95
N LEU A 69 -3.61 -11.18 -2.89
CA LEU A 69 -4.47 -10.95 -4.05
C LEU A 69 -5.70 -11.84 -4.02
N THR A 70 -6.80 -11.32 -4.55
CA THR A 70 -7.96 -12.12 -4.93
C THR A 70 -7.62 -12.95 -6.17
N ASP A 71 -8.54 -13.85 -6.57
CA ASP A 71 -8.37 -14.59 -7.83
C ASP A 71 -8.27 -13.65 -9.03
N ALA A 72 -9.06 -12.56 -9.02
CA ALA A 72 -8.99 -11.52 -10.04
C ALA A 72 -7.62 -10.82 -10.04
N GLY A 73 -7.05 -10.59 -8.85
CA GLY A 73 -5.73 -10.01 -8.70
C GLY A 73 -4.63 -10.90 -9.27
N TYR A 74 -4.69 -12.20 -9.02
CA TYR A 74 -3.75 -13.16 -9.62
C TYR A 74 -3.87 -13.20 -11.14
N ALA A 75 -5.10 -13.18 -11.67
CA ALA A 75 -5.32 -13.13 -13.10
C ALA A 75 -4.71 -11.88 -13.73
N TYR A 76 -4.87 -10.73 -13.08
CA TYR A 76 -4.28 -9.47 -13.51
C TYR A 76 -2.76 -9.55 -13.58
N VAL A 77 -2.11 -10.06 -12.53
CA VAL A 77 -0.64 -10.18 -12.51
C VAL A 77 -0.14 -11.15 -13.56
N ARG A 78 -0.83 -12.29 -13.75
CA ARG A 78 -0.47 -13.26 -14.79
C ARG A 78 -0.57 -12.65 -16.18
N GLU A 79 -1.61 -11.86 -16.43
CA GLU A 79 -1.77 -11.17 -17.71
C GLU A 79 -0.64 -10.18 -17.96
N MET A 80 -0.32 -9.37 -16.96
CA MET A 80 0.79 -8.41 -17.05
C MET A 80 2.13 -9.12 -17.22
N ALA A 81 2.35 -10.24 -16.54
CA ALA A 81 3.58 -11.00 -16.63
C ALA A 81 3.76 -11.70 -17.98
N SER A 82 2.65 -12.03 -18.66
CA SER A 82 2.70 -12.67 -19.99
C SER A 82 2.92 -11.67 -21.12
N ASP A 83 2.69 -10.38 -20.89
CA ASP A 83 2.92 -9.34 -21.89
C ASP A 83 4.41 -8.95 -21.88
N LYS A 84 5.13 -9.41 -22.91
CA LYS A 84 6.58 -9.19 -23.02
C LYS A 84 6.96 -7.70 -23.12
N SER A 85 6.06 -6.84 -23.60
CA SER A 85 6.31 -5.42 -23.71
C SER A 85 6.21 -4.68 -22.39
N SER A 86 5.62 -5.32 -21.38
CA SER A 86 5.37 -4.75 -20.06
C SER A 86 6.33 -5.26 -18.97
N HIS A 87 7.42 -5.94 -19.34
CA HIS A 87 8.38 -6.49 -18.37
C HIS A 87 9.24 -5.38 -17.78
N THR A 88 8.78 -4.82 -16.68
CA THR A 88 9.50 -3.82 -15.89
C THR A 88 10.01 -4.44 -14.59
N SER A 89 10.84 -3.68 -13.85
CA SER A 89 11.29 -4.10 -12.53
C SER A 89 10.12 -4.33 -11.56
N VAL A 90 9.05 -3.54 -11.70
CA VAL A 90 7.84 -3.67 -10.88
C VAL A 90 7.16 -5.02 -11.14
N ILE A 91 6.97 -5.38 -12.41
CA ILE A 91 6.33 -6.66 -12.76
C ILE A 91 7.21 -7.83 -12.33
N ASN A 92 8.51 -7.72 -12.45
CA ASN A 92 9.43 -8.75 -11.97
C ASN A 92 9.34 -8.93 -10.45
N GLU A 93 9.18 -7.84 -9.72
CA GLU A 93 8.97 -7.88 -8.26
C GLU A 93 7.67 -8.60 -7.90
N TRP A 94 6.57 -8.30 -8.60
CA TRP A 94 5.31 -9.00 -8.39
C TRP A 94 5.44 -10.49 -8.69
N LYS A 95 6.07 -10.85 -9.80
CA LYS A 95 6.27 -12.26 -10.18
C LYS A 95 7.02 -13.03 -9.10
N ALA A 96 8.06 -12.43 -8.56
CA ALA A 96 8.85 -13.05 -7.50
C ALA A 96 8.03 -13.23 -6.22
N PHE A 97 7.30 -12.20 -5.80
CA PHE A 97 6.53 -12.24 -4.56
C PHE A 97 5.34 -13.20 -4.64
N TYR A 98 4.59 -13.17 -5.75
CA TYR A 98 3.41 -14.04 -5.93
C TYR A 98 3.75 -15.38 -6.56
N GLU A 99 5.01 -15.65 -6.84
CA GLU A 99 5.49 -16.93 -7.42
C GLU A 99 4.83 -17.25 -8.75
N ILE A 100 4.77 -16.27 -9.63
CA ILE A 100 4.18 -16.39 -10.95
C ILE A 100 5.22 -16.54 -12.05
#